data_91dd3d6437d79865f458f75c8f8818c9
#
_entry.id   91dd3d6437d79865f458f75c8f8818c9
#
_cell.length_a   1.000
_cell.length_b   1.000
_cell.length_c   1.000
_cell.angle_alpha   90.00
_cell.angle_beta   90.00
_cell.angle_gamma   90.00
#
_symmetry.space_group_name_H-M   'P 1'
#
loop_
_entity.id
_entity.type
_entity.pdbx_description
1 polymer ?
#
loop_
_entity_poly.entity_id
_entity_poly.type
_entity_poly.pdbx_seq_one_letter_code
_entity_poly.pdbx_strand_id
1 'polypeptide(L)'
;MKNKICENTYEHEYWNLNKYVLGIDEAGRGPLAGPLVVAGVVFEIGYKNPAIYDSKSLSEKKREELFDIIQEDALDFEIKIVTEEEIDKYNIYRADQRAMTEIANDLACDFVITDAMPLAIDKEMVSLVKGDQKSISVAAGSILAKVTRDRIMKYYDEIYPVYGFAKNKGYPTKQHVEAIETYGITAIHRKSFGPVAFHQEKLF
;
A
#
# COMPACT_ATOMS: atom_id res chain seq x y z
N MET A 1 -13.90 11.88 -21.21
CA MET A 1 -14.12 11.25 -19.89
C MET A 1 -13.99 12.34 -18.83
N LYS A 2 -14.93 12.46 -17.88
CA LYS A 2 -14.76 13.44 -16.78
C LYS A 2 -13.54 13.00 -15.96
N ASN A 3 -12.59 13.91 -15.74
CA ASN A 3 -11.48 13.65 -14.81
C ASN A 3 -12.11 13.38 -13.44
N LYS A 4 -11.87 12.17 -12.91
CA LYS A 4 -12.24 11.84 -11.54
C LYS A 4 -11.22 12.52 -10.63
N ILE A 5 -11.71 13.15 -9.57
CA ILE A 5 -10.91 13.82 -8.53
C ILE A 5 -11.40 13.35 -7.17
N CYS A 6 -10.55 13.37 -6.16
CA CYS A 6 -10.96 13.09 -4.78
C CYS A 6 -11.93 14.16 -4.27
N GLU A 7 -12.93 13.73 -3.52
CA GLU A 7 -13.95 14.64 -2.94
C GLU A 7 -13.35 15.48 -1.80
N ASN A 8 -12.38 14.95 -1.08
CA ASN A 8 -11.65 15.58 0.03
C ASN A 8 -12.57 16.15 1.13
N THR A 9 -13.69 15.48 1.39
CA THR A 9 -14.69 15.97 2.35
C THR A 9 -14.10 16.15 3.74
N TYR A 10 -13.31 15.16 4.21
CA TYR A 10 -12.69 15.21 5.52
C TYR A 10 -11.50 16.17 5.54
N GLU A 11 -10.67 16.20 4.51
CA GLU A 11 -9.59 17.18 4.42
C GLU A 11 -10.14 18.59 4.50
N HIS A 12 -11.20 18.91 3.75
CA HIS A 12 -11.82 20.25 3.79
C HIS A 12 -12.38 20.59 5.17
N GLU A 13 -13.02 19.64 5.87
CA GLU A 13 -13.54 19.83 7.20
C GLU A 13 -12.43 20.19 8.19
N TYR A 14 -11.37 19.37 8.26
CA TYR A 14 -10.28 19.57 9.21
C TYR A 14 -9.36 20.74 8.84
N TRP A 15 -9.07 20.93 7.55
CA TRP A 15 -8.30 22.09 7.08
C TRP A 15 -8.97 23.42 7.40
N ASN A 16 -10.31 23.50 7.33
CA ASN A 16 -11.05 24.69 7.75
C ASN A 16 -10.91 24.99 9.26
N LEU A 17 -10.55 23.97 10.06
CA LEU A 17 -10.24 24.11 11.48
C LEU A 17 -8.72 24.32 11.73
N ASN A 18 -7.93 24.55 10.69
CA ASN A 18 -6.48 24.65 10.74
C ASN A 18 -5.82 23.40 11.35
N LYS A 19 -6.30 22.21 10.99
CA LYS A 19 -5.84 20.90 11.42
C LYS A 19 -5.27 20.10 10.28
N TYR A 20 -4.20 19.34 10.54
CA TYR A 20 -3.54 18.48 9.55
C TYR A 20 -4.19 17.11 9.47
N VAL A 21 -4.31 16.60 8.23
CA VAL A 21 -4.92 15.30 7.93
C VAL A 21 -3.86 14.35 7.36
N LEU A 22 -3.73 13.18 7.98
CA LEU A 22 -2.91 12.07 7.50
C LEU A 22 -3.81 11.07 6.76
N GLY A 23 -3.45 10.74 5.52
CA GLY A 23 -4.06 9.63 4.77
C GLY A 23 -3.12 8.44 4.68
N ILE A 24 -3.61 7.22 4.94
CA ILE A 24 -2.82 5.98 4.92
C ILE A 24 -3.49 4.94 4.03
N ASP A 25 -2.69 4.28 3.18
CA ASP A 25 -3.11 3.14 2.35
C ASP A 25 -1.97 2.12 2.21
N GLU A 26 -2.29 0.93 1.68
CA GLU A 26 -1.34 -0.15 1.51
C GLU A 26 -1.31 -0.69 0.08
N ALA A 27 -0.24 -1.39 -0.25
CA ALA A 27 -0.11 -2.21 -1.45
C ALA A 27 0.45 -3.59 -1.12
N GLY A 28 -0.24 -4.64 -1.59
CA GLY A 28 0.30 -5.98 -1.50
C GLY A 28 -0.35 -6.90 -0.47
N ARG A 29 -1.61 -6.75 -0.11
CA ARG A 29 -2.32 -7.70 0.79
C ARG A 29 -2.54 -9.07 0.18
N GLY A 30 -2.92 -9.15 -1.11
CA GLY A 30 -3.30 -10.39 -1.77
C GLY A 30 -2.21 -11.26 -2.41
N PRO A 31 -0.99 -10.77 -2.73
CA PRO A 31 0.07 -11.56 -3.33
C PRO A 31 0.56 -12.72 -2.46
N LEU A 32 1.01 -13.81 -3.14
CA LEU A 32 1.66 -14.98 -2.52
C LEU A 32 3.13 -14.74 -2.16
N ALA A 33 3.75 -13.71 -2.77
CA ALA A 33 5.15 -13.38 -2.60
C ALA A 33 5.37 -11.87 -2.51
N GLY A 34 6.44 -11.49 -1.83
CA GLY A 34 6.86 -10.12 -1.64
C GLY A 34 6.18 -9.43 -0.46
N PRO A 35 6.72 -8.27 -0.04
CA PRO A 35 6.29 -7.56 1.15
C PRO A 35 4.89 -6.94 0.99
N LEU A 36 4.30 -6.56 2.13
CA LEU A 36 3.28 -5.54 2.19
C LEU A 36 3.97 -4.19 2.34
N VAL A 37 3.53 -3.18 1.61
CA VAL A 37 4.03 -1.82 1.75
C VAL A 37 2.88 -0.93 2.17
N VAL A 38 3.06 -0.17 3.24
CA VAL A 38 2.09 0.79 3.78
C VAL A 38 2.69 2.18 3.68
N ALA A 39 1.92 3.17 3.27
CA ALA A 39 2.40 4.55 3.22
C ALA A 39 1.37 5.54 3.76
N GLY A 40 1.85 6.53 4.49
CA GLY A 40 1.08 7.64 5.02
C GLY A 40 1.60 8.96 4.48
N VAL A 41 0.69 9.90 4.20
CA VAL A 41 1.02 11.23 3.66
C VAL A 41 0.21 12.31 4.37
N VAL A 42 0.90 13.38 4.75
CA VAL A 42 0.31 14.63 5.26
C VAL A 42 0.65 15.74 4.27
N PHE A 43 -0.35 16.47 3.80
CA PHE A 43 -0.16 17.64 2.95
C PHE A 43 -0.39 18.95 3.71
N GLU A 44 0.15 20.05 3.16
CA GLU A 44 -0.19 21.40 3.60
C GLU A 44 -1.68 21.67 3.47
N ILE A 45 -2.22 22.49 4.38
CA ILE A 45 -3.63 22.88 4.41
C ILE A 45 -4.02 23.53 3.08
N GLY A 46 -5.05 22.99 2.44
CA GLY A 46 -5.54 23.49 1.16
C GLY A 46 -4.81 22.95 -0.07
N TYR A 47 -3.91 21.96 0.08
CA TYR A 47 -3.21 21.32 -1.05
C TYR A 47 -4.19 20.78 -2.11
N LYS A 48 -3.81 20.96 -3.38
CA LYS A 48 -4.62 20.52 -4.53
C LYS A 48 -3.71 19.99 -5.64
N ASN A 49 -3.94 18.73 -6.01
CA ASN A 49 -3.38 18.15 -7.22
C ASN A 49 -4.39 17.17 -7.84
N PRO A 50 -5.12 17.57 -8.89
CA PRO A 50 -6.18 16.75 -9.48
C PRO A 50 -5.66 15.49 -10.20
N ALA A 51 -4.34 15.33 -10.33
CA ALA A 51 -3.73 14.13 -10.90
C ALA A 51 -3.59 13.01 -9.85
N ILE A 52 -3.60 13.33 -8.55
CA ILE A 52 -3.55 12.36 -7.46
C ILE A 52 -4.95 11.78 -7.28
N TYR A 53 -5.10 10.50 -7.60
CA TYR A 53 -6.35 9.74 -7.54
C TYR A 53 -6.02 8.24 -7.50
N ASP A 54 -7.00 7.38 -7.24
CA ASP A 54 -6.93 5.91 -7.25
C ASP A 54 -5.77 5.35 -8.10
N SER A 55 -4.76 4.82 -7.42
CA SER A 55 -3.51 4.35 -8.04
C SER A 55 -3.72 3.26 -9.09
N LYS A 56 -4.80 2.47 -8.97
CA LYS A 56 -5.16 1.38 -9.91
C LYS A 56 -5.69 1.91 -11.23
N SER A 57 -6.21 3.14 -11.26
CA SER A 57 -6.70 3.80 -12.47
C SER A 57 -5.59 4.50 -13.27
N LEU A 58 -4.41 4.67 -12.69
CA LEU A 58 -3.27 5.36 -13.28
C LEU A 58 -2.36 4.37 -14.04
N SER A 59 -1.72 4.83 -15.11
CA SER A 59 -0.64 4.09 -15.75
C SER A 59 0.59 4.01 -14.84
N GLU A 60 1.45 3.01 -15.03
CA GLU A 60 2.69 2.88 -14.26
C GLU A 60 3.57 4.13 -14.37
N LYS A 61 3.75 4.66 -15.60
CA LYS A 61 4.49 5.90 -15.85
C LYS A 61 3.92 7.07 -15.05
N LYS A 62 2.58 7.20 -14.99
CA LYS A 62 1.94 8.30 -14.26
C LYS A 62 2.09 8.14 -12.75
N ARG A 63 2.05 6.91 -12.23
CA ARG A 63 2.34 6.65 -10.81
C ARG A 63 3.77 7.01 -10.44
N GLU A 64 4.76 6.66 -11.28
CA GLU A 64 6.17 7.02 -11.06
C GLU A 64 6.37 8.55 -11.03
N GLU A 65 5.77 9.29 -11.98
CA GLU A 65 5.80 10.75 -11.98
C GLU A 65 5.18 11.35 -10.70
N LEU A 66 4.04 10.81 -10.28
CA LEU A 66 3.34 11.29 -9.09
C LEU A 66 4.05 10.89 -7.78
N PHE A 67 4.79 9.79 -7.77
CA PHE A 67 5.59 9.37 -6.63
C PHE A 67 6.62 10.44 -6.25
N ASP A 68 7.33 10.99 -7.22
CA ASP A 68 8.31 12.05 -6.99
C ASP A 68 7.63 13.36 -6.55
N ILE A 69 6.54 13.75 -7.24
CA ILE A 69 5.74 14.94 -6.91
C ILE A 69 5.18 14.85 -5.48
N ILE A 70 4.65 13.70 -5.07
CA ILE A 70 4.09 13.54 -3.72
C ILE A 70 5.17 13.71 -2.66
N GLN A 71 6.37 13.18 -2.87
CA GLN A 71 7.47 13.33 -1.93
C GLN A 71 7.97 14.79 -1.83
N GLU A 72 7.91 15.53 -2.94
CA GLU A 72 8.29 16.96 -2.97
C GLU A 72 7.22 17.86 -2.33
N ASP A 73 5.93 17.54 -2.54
CA ASP A 73 4.81 18.38 -2.12
C ASP A 73 4.29 18.06 -0.71
N ALA A 74 4.58 16.86 -0.18
CA ALA A 74 4.13 16.45 1.14
C ALA A 74 4.81 17.28 2.23
N LEU A 75 4.03 17.69 3.24
CA LEU A 75 4.59 18.25 4.47
C LEU A 75 5.40 17.18 5.22
N ASP A 76 4.86 15.96 5.26
CA ASP A 76 5.53 14.79 5.81
C ASP A 76 4.96 13.51 5.22
N PHE A 77 5.76 12.44 5.13
CA PHE A 77 5.30 11.13 4.69
C PHE A 77 6.17 10.02 5.29
N GLU A 78 5.59 8.83 5.38
CA GLU A 78 6.31 7.64 5.80
C GLU A 78 5.92 6.44 4.93
N ILE A 79 6.92 5.58 4.63
CA ILE A 79 6.73 4.32 3.91
C ILE A 79 7.30 3.19 4.76
N LYS A 80 6.44 2.24 5.16
CA LYS A 80 6.84 1.03 5.90
C LYS A 80 6.77 -0.19 5.00
N ILE A 81 7.83 -0.99 5.04
CA ILE A 81 7.91 -2.28 4.36
C ILE A 81 7.76 -3.38 5.41
N VAL A 82 6.66 -4.11 5.32
CA VAL A 82 6.36 -5.24 6.20
C VAL A 82 6.79 -6.52 5.52
N THR A 83 7.70 -7.23 6.14
CA THR A 83 8.32 -8.44 5.57
C THR A 83 7.35 -9.63 5.49
N GLU A 84 7.67 -10.58 4.65
CA GLU A 84 6.93 -11.84 4.51
C GLU A 84 6.90 -12.62 5.82
N GLU A 85 7.98 -12.56 6.62
CA GLU A 85 8.07 -13.19 7.94
C GLU A 85 7.11 -12.55 8.95
N GLU A 86 6.98 -11.22 8.94
CA GLU A 86 6.02 -10.51 9.79
C GLU A 86 4.58 -10.82 9.37
N ILE A 87 4.32 -10.91 8.06
CA ILE A 87 3.01 -11.31 7.53
C ILE A 87 2.65 -12.73 7.99
N ASP A 88 3.58 -13.67 7.89
CA ASP A 88 3.37 -15.06 8.32
C ASP A 88 3.18 -15.16 9.85
N LYS A 89 3.90 -14.33 10.62
CA LYS A 89 3.82 -14.31 12.08
C LYS A 89 2.50 -13.75 12.62
N TYR A 90 2.02 -12.64 12.05
CA TYR A 90 0.90 -11.89 12.60
C TYR A 90 -0.41 -12.06 11.81
N ASN A 91 -0.41 -12.70 10.67
CA ASN A 91 -1.33 -12.66 9.55
C ASN A 91 -1.39 -11.27 8.86
N ILE A 92 -1.85 -11.27 7.60
CA ILE A 92 -1.83 -10.06 6.76
C ILE A 92 -2.66 -8.91 7.34
N TYR A 93 -3.81 -9.18 7.93
CA TYR A 93 -4.66 -8.13 8.51
C TYR A 93 -3.99 -7.42 9.69
N ARG A 94 -3.41 -8.20 10.61
CA ARG A 94 -2.74 -7.64 11.80
C ARG A 94 -1.41 -6.98 11.47
N ALA A 95 -0.66 -7.52 10.52
CA ALA A 95 0.59 -6.93 10.06
C ALA A 95 0.35 -5.56 9.43
N ASP A 96 -0.69 -5.45 8.58
CA ASP A 96 -1.14 -4.21 7.96
C ASP A 96 -1.61 -3.18 9.01
N GLN A 97 -2.53 -3.59 9.88
CA GLN A 97 -3.05 -2.73 10.95
C GLN A 97 -1.93 -2.18 11.85
N ARG A 98 -0.92 -2.99 12.18
CA ARG A 98 0.25 -2.56 12.97
C ARG A 98 1.07 -1.51 12.25
N ALA A 99 1.39 -1.74 10.97
CA ALA A 99 2.15 -0.79 10.18
C ALA A 99 1.41 0.54 10.01
N MET A 100 0.09 0.51 9.75
CA MET A 100 -0.73 1.73 9.72
C MET A 100 -0.79 2.43 11.07
N THR A 101 -0.88 1.67 12.18
CA THR A 101 -0.89 2.24 13.53
C THR A 101 0.44 2.93 13.87
N GLU A 102 1.56 2.34 13.47
CA GLU A 102 2.89 2.92 13.65
C GLU A 102 3.00 4.23 12.88
N ILE A 103 2.66 4.27 11.58
CA ILE A 103 2.64 5.50 10.76
C ILE A 103 1.73 6.58 11.39
N ALA A 104 0.54 6.19 11.86
CA ALA A 104 -0.39 7.13 12.49
C ALA A 104 0.16 7.73 13.80
N ASN A 105 1.05 7.03 14.50
CA ASN A 105 1.70 7.52 15.71
C ASN A 105 2.95 8.35 15.41
N ASP A 106 3.71 7.96 14.39
CA ASP A 106 5.00 8.56 14.04
C ASP A 106 4.82 9.92 13.34
N LEU A 107 3.82 10.05 12.45
CA LEU A 107 3.56 11.30 11.74
C LEU A 107 2.72 12.30 12.55
N ALA A 108 3.13 13.56 12.52
CA ALA A 108 2.39 14.65 13.17
C ALA A 108 1.12 15.00 12.40
N CYS A 109 -0.05 14.73 12.98
CA CYS A 109 -1.35 15.03 12.41
C CYS A 109 -2.43 15.13 13.50
N ASP A 110 -3.56 15.78 13.18
CA ASP A 110 -4.70 15.92 14.07
C ASP A 110 -5.81 14.90 13.76
N PHE A 111 -5.87 14.43 12.51
CA PHE A 111 -6.89 13.50 12.04
C PHE A 111 -6.30 12.46 11.10
N VAL A 112 -6.77 11.21 11.17
CA VAL A 112 -6.27 10.10 10.37
C VAL A 112 -7.37 9.52 9.49
N ILE A 113 -7.07 9.33 8.20
CA ILE A 113 -7.94 8.62 7.24
C ILE A 113 -7.21 7.37 6.75
N THR A 114 -7.86 6.21 6.82
CA THR A 114 -7.33 4.95 6.29
C THR A 114 -8.22 4.39 5.19
N ASP A 115 -7.64 3.61 4.23
CA ASP A 115 -8.46 2.80 3.33
C ASP A 115 -8.88 1.50 4.04
N ALA A 116 -10.17 1.43 4.38
CA ALA A 116 -10.87 0.26 4.93
C ALA A 116 -10.20 -0.45 6.13
N MET A 117 -9.33 0.23 6.90
CA MET A 117 -8.63 -0.33 8.06
C MET A 117 -8.89 0.51 9.32
N PRO A 118 -9.71 0.05 10.27
CA PRO A 118 -9.87 0.72 11.56
C PRO A 118 -8.63 0.50 12.44
N LEU A 119 -8.17 1.59 13.08
CA LEU A 119 -7.03 1.58 14.00
C LEU A 119 -7.48 1.88 15.43
N ALA A 120 -6.74 1.34 16.40
CA ALA A 120 -6.91 1.68 17.81
C ALA A 120 -5.80 2.68 18.20
N ILE A 121 -6.06 3.97 17.98
CA ILE A 121 -5.15 5.10 18.23
C ILE A 121 -5.86 6.18 19.03
N ASP A 122 -5.10 7.04 19.73
CA ASP A 122 -5.66 8.15 20.50
C ASP A 122 -6.07 9.35 19.63
N LYS A 123 -5.68 9.37 18.34
CA LYS A 123 -6.06 10.40 17.39
C LYS A 123 -7.46 10.15 16.84
N GLU A 124 -8.17 11.22 16.53
CA GLU A 124 -9.45 11.14 15.82
C GLU A 124 -9.25 10.56 14.41
N MET A 125 -10.08 9.61 13.99
CA MET A 125 -9.89 8.92 12.72
C MET A 125 -11.19 8.48 12.05
N VAL A 126 -11.09 8.23 10.74
CA VAL A 126 -12.12 7.53 9.95
C VAL A 126 -11.49 6.47 9.06
N SER A 127 -12.17 5.34 8.93
CA SER A 127 -11.83 4.29 7.97
C SER A 127 -12.81 4.33 6.80
N LEU A 128 -12.33 4.62 5.60
CA LEU A 128 -13.14 4.83 4.41
C LEU A 128 -12.98 3.69 3.42
N VAL A 129 -14.08 3.04 3.05
CA VAL A 129 -14.06 2.13 1.90
C VAL A 129 -13.82 2.94 0.63
N LYS A 130 -12.79 2.57 -0.15
CA LYS A 130 -12.27 3.30 -1.31
C LYS A 130 -11.80 4.70 -0.93
N GLY A 131 -11.02 4.78 0.13
CA GLY A 131 -10.43 6.01 0.63
C GLY A 131 -9.59 6.73 -0.43
N ASP A 132 -8.88 5.97 -1.27
CA ASP A 132 -8.08 6.42 -2.42
C ASP A 132 -8.87 7.17 -3.52
N GLN A 133 -10.20 7.06 -3.51
CA GLN A 133 -11.11 7.82 -4.40
C GLN A 133 -11.75 9.02 -3.72
N LYS A 134 -11.65 9.13 -2.41
CA LYS A 134 -12.36 10.12 -1.58
C LYS A 134 -11.45 11.14 -0.92
N SER A 135 -10.21 10.76 -0.64
CA SER A 135 -9.20 11.52 0.10
C SER A 135 -7.92 11.61 -0.73
N ILE A 136 -7.44 12.83 -0.95
CA ILE A 136 -6.19 13.06 -1.67
C ILE A 136 -4.98 12.52 -0.88
N SER A 137 -5.03 12.59 0.44
CA SER A 137 -3.96 12.10 1.32
C SER A 137 -3.88 10.57 1.27
N VAL A 138 -5.03 9.86 1.26
CA VAL A 138 -5.08 8.40 1.10
C VAL A 138 -4.65 7.99 -0.31
N ALA A 139 -5.10 8.72 -1.36
CA ALA A 139 -4.67 8.46 -2.73
C ALA A 139 -3.16 8.62 -2.92
N ALA A 140 -2.56 9.61 -2.25
CA ALA A 140 -1.10 9.79 -2.24
C ALA A 140 -0.40 8.63 -1.55
N GLY A 141 -0.86 8.19 -0.38
CA GLY A 141 -0.37 7.00 0.32
C GLY A 141 -0.44 5.75 -0.57
N SER A 142 -1.59 5.54 -1.25
CA SER A 142 -1.79 4.45 -2.22
C SER A 142 -0.74 4.46 -3.34
N ILE A 143 -0.43 5.63 -3.91
CA ILE A 143 0.60 5.76 -4.95
C ILE A 143 1.99 5.46 -4.40
N LEU A 144 2.36 6.01 -3.24
CA LEU A 144 3.67 5.76 -2.62
C LEU A 144 3.84 4.27 -2.29
N ALA A 145 2.86 3.65 -1.67
CA ALA A 145 2.90 2.22 -1.34
C ALA A 145 3.00 1.36 -2.61
N LYS A 146 2.19 1.67 -3.64
CA LYS A 146 2.15 0.91 -4.90
C LYS A 146 3.44 0.99 -5.68
N VAL A 147 4.01 2.18 -5.84
CA VAL A 147 5.27 2.36 -6.60
C VAL A 147 6.43 1.69 -5.87
N THR A 148 6.55 1.92 -4.58
CA THR A 148 7.59 1.28 -3.76
C THR A 148 7.53 -0.24 -3.87
N ARG A 149 6.34 -0.83 -3.70
CA ARG A 149 6.17 -2.27 -3.83
C ARG A 149 6.48 -2.79 -5.23
N ASP A 150 6.01 -2.11 -6.27
CA ASP A 150 6.25 -2.52 -7.66
C ASP A 150 7.75 -2.50 -8.03
N ARG A 151 8.52 -1.53 -7.49
CA ARG A 151 9.98 -1.46 -7.62
C ARG A 151 10.67 -2.65 -6.93
N ILE A 152 10.24 -2.99 -5.70
CA ILE A 152 10.74 -4.17 -4.98
C ILE A 152 10.45 -5.46 -5.77
N MET A 153 9.26 -5.62 -6.32
CA MET A 153 8.90 -6.83 -7.08
C MET A 153 9.64 -6.93 -8.42
N LYS A 154 10.01 -5.81 -9.04
CA LYS A 154 10.91 -5.82 -10.22
C LYS A 154 12.32 -6.27 -9.85
N TYR A 155 12.85 -5.80 -8.73
CA TYR A 155 14.14 -6.25 -8.22
C TYR A 155 14.14 -7.76 -7.90
N TYR A 156 13.07 -8.27 -7.30
CA TYR A 156 12.93 -9.72 -7.05
C TYR A 156 12.79 -10.54 -8.34
N ASP A 157 12.27 -9.98 -9.42
CA ASP A 157 12.23 -10.65 -10.72
C ASP A 157 13.63 -10.92 -11.29
N GLU A 158 14.58 -10.01 -11.05
CA GLU A 158 15.98 -10.19 -11.45
C GLU A 158 16.66 -11.34 -10.67
N ILE A 159 16.28 -11.51 -9.39
CA ILE A 159 16.82 -12.59 -8.53
C ILE A 159 16.14 -13.93 -8.80
N TYR A 160 14.83 -13.91 -9.08
CA TYR A 160 13.99 -15.09 -9.25
C TYR A 160 13.21 -15.05 -10.58
N PRO A 161 13.88 -15.05 -11.75
CA PRO A 161 13.25 -14.73 -13.04
C PRO A 161 12.15 -15.71 -13.48
N VAL A 162 12.17 -16.96 -12.98
CA VAL A 162 11.20 -17.98 -13.36
C VAL A 162 9.78 -17.72 -12.86
N TYR A 163 9.61 -16.89 -11.83
CA TYR A 163 8.30 -16.59 -11.22
C TYR A 163 7.56 -15.43 -11.88
N GLY A 164 8.24 -14.58 -12.67
CA GLY A 164 7.66 -13.46 -13.42
C GLY A 164 7.14 -12.32 -12.54
N PHE A 165 7.84 -12.01 -11.44
CA PHE A 165 7.43 -11.02 -10.45
C PHE A 165 7.34 -9.59 -10.99
N ALA A 166 8.15 -9.25 -12.01
CA ALA A 166 8.03 -7.95 -12.69
C ALA A 166 6.65 -7.72 -13.30
N LYS A 167 5.97 -8.80 -13.73
CA LYS A 167 4.65 -8.74 -14.34
C LYS A 167 3.53 -8.99 -13.34
N ASN A 168 3.59 -10.12 -12.63
CA ASN A 168 2.51 -10.55 -11.75
C ASN A 168 2.54 -9.91 -10.35
N LYS A 169 3.63 -9.22 -9.99
CA LYS A 169 3.82 -8.56 -8.69
C LYS A 169 3.58 -9.48 -7.48
N GLY A 170 3.83 -10.79 -7.66
CA GLY A 170 3.62 -11.82 -6.65
C GLY A 170 2.18 -12.34 -6.53
N TYR A 171 1.23 -11.83 -7.32
CA TYR A 171 -0.15 -12.32 -7.32
C TYR A 171 -0.27 -13.76 -7.85
N PRO A 172 -1.30 -14.53 -7.44
CA PRO A 172 -1.50 -15.93 -7.80
C PRO A 172 -1.96 -16.11 -9.26
N THR A 173 -1.18 -15.62 -10.22
CA THR A 173 -1.42 -15.90 -11.63
C THR A 173 -1.11 -17.37 -11.93
N LYS A 174 -1.70 -17.92 -13.01
CA LYS A 174 -1.43 -19.28 -13.45
C LYS A 174 0.08 -19.55 -13.57
N GLN A 175 0.81 -18.62 -14.22
CA GLN A 175 2.27 -18.72 -14.37
C GLN A 175 2.99 -18.78 -13.02
N HIS A 176 2.59 -17.96 -12.03
CA HIS A 176 3.24 -17.92 -10.72
C HIS A 176 2.98 -19.24 -9.95
N VAL A 177 1.75 -19.76 -9.99
CA VAL A 177 1.42 -21.04 -9.33
C VAL A 177 2.16 -22.22 -10.00
N GLU A 178 2.20 -22.27 -11.32
CA GLU A 178 2.97 -23.30 -12.07
C GLU A 178 4.47 -23.21 -11.76
N ALA A 179 5.02 -22.00 -11.58
CA ALA A 179 6.41 -21.82 -11.17
C ALA A 179 6.67 -22.34 -9.75
N ILE A 180 5.75 -22.11 -8.80
CA ILE A 180 5.84 -22.69 -7.45
C ILE A 180 5.82 -24.22 -7.51
N GLU A 181 4.93 -24.81 -8.31
CA GLU A 181 4.85 -26.28 -8.48
C GLU A 181 6.11 -26.87 -9.08
N THR A 182 6.77 -26.17 -10.00
CA THR A 182 7.92 -26.66 -10.75
C THR A 182 9.26 -26.42 -10.02
N TYR A 183 9.43 -25.23 -9.44
CA TYR A 183 10.70 -24.76 -8.87
C TYR A 183 10.67 -24.63 -7.34
N GLY A 184 9.52 -24.87 -6.71
CA GLY A 184 9.34 -24.69 -5.28
C GLY A 184 9.07 -23.23 -4.88
N ILE A 185 9.24 -22.96 -3.60
CA ILE A 185 9.09 -21.62 -3.02
C ILE A 185 10.46 -20.97 -2.79
N THR A 186 10.50 -19.64 -2.77
CA THR A 186 11.68 -18.84 -2.40
C THR A 186 11.51 -18.20 -1.03
N ALA A 187 12.53 -17.51 -0.54
CA ALA A 187 12.51 -16.82 0.74
C ALA A 187 11.42 -15.73 0.82
N ILE A 188 11.01 -15.15 -0.32
CA ILE A 188 10.01 -14.11 -0.37
C ILE A 188 8.56 -14.61 -0.52
N HIS A 189 8.32 -15.92 -0.53
CA HIS A 189 6.97 -16.47 -0.52
C HIS A 189 6.39 -16.48 0.89
N ARG A 190 5.13 -16.08 0.98
CA ARG A 190 4.36 -16.02 2.24
C ARG A 190 3.85 -17.41 2.58
N LYS A 191 4.48 -18.08 3.52
CA LYS A 191 4.25 -19.49 3.87
C LYS A 191 2.84 -19.76 4.42
N SER A 192 2.21 -18.75 5.00
CA SER A 192 0.83 -18.84 5.52
C SER A 192 -0.26 -18.71 4.44
N PHE A 193 0.10 -18.36 3.18
CA PHE A 193 -0.88 -18.16 2.12
C PHE A 193 -1.18 -19.47 1.38
N GLY A 194 -2.49 -19.75 1.15
CA GLY A 194 -3.01 -21.03 0.70
C GLY A 194 -2.19 -21.80 -0.35
N PRO A 195 -1.95 -21.28 -1.57
CA PRO A 195 -1.18 -22.02 -2.59
C PRO A 195 0.25 -22.35 -2.15
N VAL A 196 0.90 -21.46 -1.37
CA VAL A 196 2.25 -21.68 -0.84
C VAL A 196 2.23 -22.71 0.28
N ALA A 197 1.29 -22.62 1.21
CA ALA A 197 1.12 -23.59 2.30
C ALA A 197 0.85 -24.99 1.77
N PHE A 198 -0.06 -25.15 0.80
CA PHE A 198 -0.36 -26.44 0.17
C PHE A 198 0.84 -27.06 -0.56
N HIS A 199 1.71 -26.25 -1.16
CA HIS A 199 2.93 -26.77 -1.78
C HIS A 199 3.88 -27.36 -0.73
N GLN A 200 4.01 -26.72 0.44
CA GLN A 200 4.85 -27.23 1.54
C GLN A 200 4.31 -28.56 2.11
N GLU A 201 3.00 -28.69 2.29
CA GLU A 201 2.38 -29.94 2.78
C GLU A 201 2.58 -31.13 1.85
N LYS A 202 2.74 -30.93 0.53
CA LYS A 202 3.01 -32.00 -0.44
C LYS A 202 4.45 -32.54 -0.39
N LEU A 203 5.37 -31.84 0.30
CA LEU A 203 6.77 -32.23 0.40
C LEU A 203 7.06 -33.15 1.60
N PHE A 204 6.05 -33.37 2.45
CA PHE A 204 6.09 -34.27 3.60
C PHE A 204 5.01 -35.34 3.46
#